data_fb96c6bcf52a4906cedae73d5c1705b2
#
_entry.id   fb96c6bcf52a4906cedae73d5c1705b2
#
_cell.length_a   1.000
_cell.length_b   1.000
_cell.length_c   1.000
_cell.angle_alpha   90.00
_cell.angle_beta   90.00
_cell.angle_gamma   90.00
#
_symmetry.space_group_name_H-M   'P 1'
#
loop_
_entity.id
_entity.type
_entity.pdbx_description
1 polymer ?
#
loop_
_entity_poly.entity_id
_entity_poly.type
_entity_poly.pdbx_seq_one_letter_code
_entity_poly.pdbx_strand_id
1 'polypeptide(L)'
;MKSVSELTDFYYKELYPSINELEETRKRIISQLKWYGGMGIVAFAVVALWMGKNFGLLHPLSIAVVFGFIILASITYRAMTSGYAQDFKTRIITPLIHAIDPHLLYNPDFMISQYLFERSDLFKHSIDRYSGNDYVKGSIEGVPLEFSDVHAEYQTRDSKGRTQWHTLFRGLFLVAEFNKHFKAKTVILPDQAEKSFGSLIGGWLQSINFSRNDLIRMDDPEFEKHFVVYGSDPIEARYILTHSMMKRLLDFQRRVSHPLFVSFVHNHIHVGIGTEKDLFEPAVFTSLLDYKQAMEYVNSLQNTIGLVEELKLNEKLWSKE
;
A
#
# COMPACT_ATOMS: atom_id res chain seq x y z
N MET A 1 -8.63 19.58 -9.44
CA MET A 1 -8.25 18.98 -8.13
C MET A 1 -7.48 19.99 -7.28
N LYS A 2 -7.57 19.96 -5.91
CA LYS A 2 -6.74 20.84 -5.06
C LYS A 2 -5.25 20.48 -5.17
N SER A 3 -4.40 21.50 -5.17
CA SER A 3 -2.94 21.33 -5.16
C SER A 3 -2.42 20.82 -3.81
N VAL A 4 -1.17 20.34 -3.79
CA VAL A 4 -0.49 19.93 -2.52
C VAL A 4 -0.51 21.08 -1.51
N SER A 5 -0.27 22.32 -1.96
CA SER A 5 -0.28 23.50 -1.10
C SER A 5 -1.65 23.74 -0.48
N GLU A 6 -2.73 23.65 -1.26
CA GLU A 6 -4.09 23.85 -0.76
C GLU A 6 -4.53 22.76 0.20
N LEU A 7 -4.12 21.50 -0.03
CA LEU A 7 -4.39 20.40 0.91
C LEU A 7 -3.56 20.52 2.19
N THR A 8 -2.34 21.01 2.08
CA THR A 8 -1.49 21.30 3.25
C THR A 8 -2.09 22.44 4.08
N ASP A 9 -2.54 23.50 3.42
CA ASP A 9 -3.25 24.60 4.08
C ASP A 9 -4.52 24.12 4.77
N PHE A 10 -5.31 23.27 4.11
CA PHE A 10 -6.50 22.65 4.69
C PHE A 10 -6.15 21.83 5.93
N TYR A 11 -5.10 21.01 5.86
CA TYR A 11 -4.62 20.22 7.00
C TYR A 11 -4.30 21.09 8.21
N TYR A 12 -3.53 22.18 8.02
CA TYR A 12 -3.09 23.02 9.14
C TYR A 12 -4.12 24.09 9.58
N LYS A 13 -5.08 24.47 8.75
CA LYS A 13 -6.07 25.51 9.10
C LYS A 13 -7.40 24.89 9.55
N GLU A 14 -7.95 23.97 8.75
CA GLU A 14 -9.29 23.43 9.00
C GLU A 14 -9.25 22.22 9.96
N LEU A 15 -8.23 21.36 9.83
CA LEU A 15 -8.12 20.16 10.66
C LEU A 15 -7.34 20.38 11.97
N TYR A 16 -6.75 21.56 12.17
CA TYR A 16 -5.93 21.88 13.32
C TYR A 16 -6.59 21.57 14.69
N PRO A 17 -7.86 21.90 14.96
CA PRO A 17 -8.52 21.53 16.21
C PRO A 17 -8.53 20.02 16.44
N SER A 18 -8.91 19.24 15.42
CA SER A 18 -8.94 17.77 15.47
C SER A 18 -7.56 17.17 15.65
N ILE A 19 -6.56 17.74 14.95
CA ILE A 19 -5.15 17.31 15.07
C ILE A 19 -4.65 17.52 16.50
N ASN A 20 -4.95 18.66 17.13
CA ASN A 20 -4.54 18.93 18.51
C ASN A 20 -5.16 17.98 19.53
N GLU A 21 -6.44 17.68 19.41
CA GLU A 21 -7.10 16.71 20.29
C GLU A 21 -6.49 15.31 20.13
N LEU A 22 -6.23 14.89 18.89
CA LEU A 22 -5.56 13.63 18.62
C LEU A 22 -4.11 13.61 19.11
N GLU A 23 -3.40 14.73 19.02
CA GLU A 23 -2.04 14.86 19.55
C GLU A 23 -2.01 14.71 21.08
N GLU A 24 -2.99 15.27 21.80
CA GLU A 24 -3.10 15.07 23.24
C GLU A 24 -3.46 13.60 23.57
N THR A 25 -4.32 12.97 22.80
CA THR A 25 -4.62 11.53 22.92
C THR A 25 -3.37 10.69 22.68
N ARG A 26 -2.59 10.99 21.64
CA ARG A 26 -1.32 10.35 21.33
C ARG A 26 -0.32 10.47 22.49
N LYS A 27 -0.14 11.67 23.05
CA LYS A 27 0.74 11.89 24.21
C LYS A 27 0.32 11.06 25.42
N ARG A 28 -1.00 10.96 25.67
CA ARG A 28 -1.55 10.14 26.74
C ARG A 28 -1.24 8.65 26.51
N ILE A 29 -1.45 8.17 25.29
CA ILE A 29 -1.13 6.78 24.91
C ILE A 29 0.37 6.51 25.11
N ILE A 30 1.27 7.39 24.67
CA ILE A 30 2.71 7.25 24.88
C ILE A 30 3.06 7.20 26.36
N SER A 31 2.47 8.07 27.20
CA SER A 31 2.68 8.06 28.63
C SER A 31 2.24 6.72 29.26
N GLN A 32 1.09 6.23 28.87
CA GLN A 32 0.58 4.93 29.32
C GLN A 32 1.46 3.78 28.84
N LEU A 33 1.90 3.79 27.57
CA LEU A 33 2.82 2.78 27.02
C LEU A 33 4.16 2.75 27.76
N LYS A 34 4.70 3.93 28.10
CA LYS A 34 5.92 4.01 28.90
C LYS A 34 5.73 3.42 30.29
N TRP A 35 4.61 3.70 30.94
CA TRP A 35 4.32 3.21 32.30
C TRP A 35 4.06 1.70 32.33
N TYR A 36 3.16 1.21 31.48
CA TYR A 36 2.86 -0.23 31.37
C TYR A 36 4.05 -1.03 30.81
N GLY A 37 4.79 -0.44 29.84
CA GLY A 37 6.00 -1.04 29.32
C GLY A 37 7.09 -1.15 30.39
N GLY A 38 7.29 -0.13 31.21
CA GLY A 38 8.21 -0.17 32.35
C GLY A 38 7.84 -1.25 33.35
N MET A 39 6.55 -1.33 33.76
CA MET A 39 6.06 -2.39 34.64
C MET A 39 6.23 -3.78 34.02
N GLY A 40 5.93 -3.91 32.73
CA GLY A 40 6.07 -5.18 32.00
C GLY A 40 7.53 -5.65 31.96
N ILE A 41 8.48 -4.74 31.73
CA ILE A 41 9.93 -5.05 31.75
C ILE A 41 10.36 -5.53 33.16
N VAL A 42 9.91 -4.87 34.22
CA VAL A 42 10.22 -5.29 35.60
C VAL A 42 9.63 -6.66 35.90
N ALA A 43 8.38 -6.87 35.56
CA ALA A 43 7.69 -8.17 35.74
C ALA A 43 8.39 -9.30 34.95
N PHE A 44 8.77 -9.00 33.71
CA PHE A 44 9.52 -9.94 32.87
C PHE A 44 10.87 -10.28 33.48
N ALA A 45 11.63 -9.28 33.97
CA ALA A 45 12.94 -9.48 34.59
C ALA A 45 12.83 -10.38 35.83
N VAL A 46 11.84 -10.14 36.69
CA VAL A 46 11.59 -10.98 37.90
C VAL A 46 11.30 -12.42 37.49
N VAL A 47 10.40 -12.64 36.53
CA VAL A 47 10.04 -13.98 36.04
C VAL A 47 11.23 -14.67 35.39
N ALA A 48 11.98 -13.93 34.54
CA ALA A 48 13.15 -14.47 33.86
C ALA A 48 14.27 -14.89 34.84
N LEU A 49 14.54 -14.09 35.88
CA LEU A 49 15.49 -14.43 36.94
C LEU A 49 15.07 -15.66 37.69
N TRP A 50 13.78 -15.75 38.09
CA TRP A 50 13.21 -16.91 38.80
C TRP A 50 13.30 -18.17 37.93
N MET A 51 12.93 -18.11 36.67
CA MET A 51 13.01 -19.24 35.73
C MET A 51 14.44 -19.65 35.43
N GLY A 52 15.33 -18.69 35.23
CA GLY A 52 16.76 -18.96 34.99
C GLY A 52 17.40 -19.73 36.14
N LYS A 53 17.00 -19.39 37.40
CA LYS A 53 17.49 -20.06 38.60
C LYS A 53 16.94 -21.50 38.75
N ASN A 54 15.67 -21.75 38.38
CA ASN A 54 15.00 -23.03 38.65
C ASN A 54 15.05 -24.01 37.45
N PHE A 55 15.02 -23.53 36.23
CA PHE A 55 14.89 -24.36 35.01
C PHE A 55 16.00 -24.14 33.98
N GLY A 56 16.70 -23.00 34.02
CA GLY A 56 17.61 -22.57 32.99
C GLY A 56 16.94 -21.76 31.87
N LEU A 57 17.71 -20.84 31.24
CA LEU A 57 17.19 -19.90 30.25
C LEU A 57 16.73 -20.57 28.93
N LEU A 58 17.34 -21.71 28.57
CA LEU A 58 17.01 -22.44 27.33
C LEU A 58 15.93 -23.51 27.54
N HIS A 59 15.36 -23.60 28.75
CA HIS A 59 14.28 -24.54 29.01
C HIS A 59 13.01 -24.15 28.20
N PRO A 60 12.26 -25.12 27.62
CA PRO A 60 11.07 -24.83 26.81
C PRO A 60 10.04 -23.92 27.50
N LEU A 61 9.85 -24.05 28.83
CA LEU A 61 8.97 -23.18 29.61
C LEU A 61 9.49 -21.72 29.63
N SER A 62 10.80 -21.51 29.74
CA SER A 62 11.39 -20.18 29.73
C SER A 62 11.16 -19.48 28.37
N ILE A 63 11.32 -20.22 27.29
CA ILE A 63 11.05 -19.75 25.93
C ILE A 63 9.55 -19.41 25.78
N ALA A 64 8.64 -20.28 26.24
CA ALA A 64 7.20 -20.05 26.19
C ALA A 64 6.78 -18.77 26.93
N VAL A 65 7.39 -18.50 28.09
CA VAL A 65 7.13 -17.29 28.88
C VAL A 65 7.57 -16.01 28.11
N VAL A 66 8.74 -16.03 27.45
CA VAL A 66 9.18 -14.91 26.59
C VAL A 66 8.15 -14.62 25.50
N PHE A 67 7.70 -15.66 24.79
CA PHE A 67 6.67 -15.51 23.75
C PHE A 67 5.35 -15.00 24.33
N GLY A 68 4.94 -15.48 25.52
CA GLY A 68 3.74 -15.00 26.23
C GLY A 68 3.81 -13.49 26.52
N PHE A 69 4.95 -12.99 27.01
CA PHE A 69 5.14 -11.56 27.24
C PHE A 69 5.11 -10.73 25.94
N ILE A 70 5.70 -11.24 24.85
CA ILE A 70 5.67 -10.56 23.53
C ILE A 70 4.23 -10.47 23.02
N ILE A 71 3.47 -11.56 23.10
CA ILE A 71 2.07 -11.61 22.69
C ILE A 71 1.23 -10.63 23.53
N LEU A 72 1.37 -10.66 24.85
CA LEU A 72 0.66 -9.75 25.75
C LEU A 72 0.98 -8.29 25.46
N ALA A 73 2.26 -7.95 25.26
CA ALA A 73 2.68 -6.61 24.89
C ALA A 73 2.06 -6.15 23.56
N SER A 74 2.01 -7.05 22.56
CA SER A 74 1.40 -6.77 21.25
C SER A 74 -0.10 -6.54 21.35
N ILE A 75 -0.82 -7.36 22.14
CA ILE A 75 -2.26 -7.20 22.38
C ILE A 75 -2.54 -5.87 23.10
N THR A 76 -1.76 -5.56 24.15
CA THR A 76 -1.90 -4.31 24.90
C THR A 76 -1.65 -3.10 24.01
N TYR A 77 -0.59 -3.12 23.20
CA TYR A 77 -0.28 -2.05 22.25
C TYR A 77 -1.45 -1.83 21.26
N ARG A 78 -1.94 -2.90 20.64
CA ARG A 78 -3.08 -2.82 19.71
C ARG A 78 -4.35 -2.28 20.39
N ALA A 79 -4.68 -2.76 21.57
CA ALA A 79 -5.85 -2.29 22.32
C ALA A 79 -5.77 -0.81 22.67
N MET A 80 -4.57 -0.28 22.96
CA MET A 80 -4.37 1.13 23.29
C MET A 80 -4.34 2.05 22.08
N THR A 81 -3.95 1.54 20.91
CA THR A 81 -3.76 2.35 19.71
C THR A 81 -4.90 2.26 18.71
N SER A 82 -5.75 1.23 18.74
CA SER A 82 -6.82 1.01 17.76
C SER A 82 -7.84 2.14 17.72
N GLY A 83 -8.30 2.63 18.88
CA GLY A 83 -9.22 3.77 18.94
C GLY A 83 -8.60 5.06 18.36
N TYR A 84 -7.33 5.31 18.65
CA TYR A 84 -6.60 6.45 18.10
C TYR A 84 -6.45 6.37 16.58
N ALA A 85 -6.17 5.18 16.03
CA ALA A 85 -6.10 4.98 14.58
C ALA A 85 -7.46 5.24 13.91
N GLN A 86 -8.54 4.73 14.49
CA GLN A 86 -9.90 4.94 13.97
C GLN A 86 -10.32 6.41 14.01
N ASP A 87 -10.05 7.10 15.13
CA ASP A 87 -10.32 8.53 15.27
C ASP A 87 -9.53 9.36 14.25
N PHE A 88 -8.26 9.01 14.02
CA PHE A 88 -7.43 9.65 13.01
C PHE A 88 -8.02 9.47 11.61
N LYS A 89 -8.38 8.26 11.23
CA LYS A 89 -8.97 7.96 9.91
C LYS A 89 -10.28 8.74 9.71
N THR A 90 -11.13 8.77 10.72
CA THR A 90 -12.44 9.47 10.64
C THR A 90 -12.29 10.98 10.65
N ARG A 91 -11.43 11.55 11.50
CA ARG A 91 -11.37 13.00 11.75
C ARG A 91 -10.32 13.72 10.91
N ILE A 92 -9.36 13.01 10.31
CA ILE A 92 -8.30 13.60 9.50
C ILE A 92 -8.34 13.08 8.06
N ILE A 93 -8.29 11.77 7.85
CA ILE A 93 -8.22 11.20 6.49
C ILE A 93 -9.53 11.41 5.72
N THR A 94 -10.68 11.14 6.34
CA THR A 94 -11.99 11.36 5.70
C THR A 94 -12.17 12.80 5.21
N PRO A 95 -11.97 13.85 6.04
CA PRO A 95 -12.06 15.23 5.55
C PRO A 95 -11.01 15.60 4.50
N LEU A 96 -9.79 15.02 4.56
CA LEU A 96 -8.78 15.23 3.52
C LEU A 96 -9.21 14.66 2.16
N ILE A 97 -9.78 13.45 2.15
CA ILE A 97 -10.32 12.84 0.92
C ILE A 97 -11.48 13.69 0.37
N HIS A 98 -12.41 14.10 1.21
CA HIS A 98 -13.52 14.98 0.80
C HIS A 98 -13.05 16.37 0.36
N ALA A 99 -11.92 16.86 0.87
CA ALA A 99 -11.32 18.11 0.41
C ALA A 99 -10.77 18.00 -1.03
N ILE A 100 -10.40 16.81 -1.49
CA ILE A 100 -10.00 16.55 -2.89
C ILE A 100 -11.25 16.52 -3.77
N ASP A 101 -12.20 15.64 -3.45
CA ASP A 101 -13.50 15.56 -4.10
C ASP A 101 -14.56 15.08 -3.09
N PRO A 102 -15.64 15.84 -2.85
CA PRO A 102 -16.67 15.50 -1.88
C PRO A 102 -17.51 14.27 -2.26
N HIS A 103 -17.44 13.80 -3.50
CA HIS A 103 -18.14 12.60 -3.98
C HIS A 103 -17.34 11.31 -3.76
N LEU A 104 -16.09 11.40 -3.30
CA LEU A 104 -15.31 10.22 -2.93
C LEU A 104 -15.84 9.62 -1.63
N LEU A 105 -16.11 8.33 -1.65
CA LEU A 105 -16.52 7.55 -0.48
C LEU A 105 -15.28 6.87 0.11
N TYR A 106 -15.07 7.06 1.40
CA TYR A 106 -13.98 6.41 2.14
C TYR A 106 -14.52 5.48 3.21
N ASN A 107 -13.95 4.29 3.28
CA ASN A 107 -14.23 3.34 4.36
C ASN A 107 -12.91 2.74 4.87
N PRO A 108 -12.52 3.03 6.14
CA PRO A 108 -11.24 2.61 6.70
C PRO A 108 -11.11 1.09 6.89
N ASP A 109 -12.23 0.35 6.97
CA ASP A 109 -12.25 -1.08 7.30
C ASP A 109 -12.48 -1.96 6.06
N PHE A 110 -12.67 -1.36 4.87
CA PHE A 110 -12.88 -2.07 3.61
C PHE A 110 -11.64 -2.02 2.71
N MET A 111 -11.63 -2.86 1.70
CA MET A 111 -10.58 -2.95 0.69
C MET A 111 -11.16 -3.32 -0.67
N ILE A 112 -10.38 -3.16 -1.73
CA ILE A 112 -10.68 -3.72 -3.05
C ILE A 112 -10.88 -5.23 -2.91
N SER A 113 -11.90 -5.76 -3.58
CA SER A 113 -12.17 -7.20 -3.54
C SER A 113 -11.03 -8.00 -4.17
N GLN A 114 -10.76 -9.19 -3.62
CA GLN A 114 -9.76 -10.12 -4.18
C GLN A 114 -10.04 -10.40 -5.66
N TYR A 115 -11.30 -10.50 -6.06
CA TYR A 115 -11.69 -10.69 -7.45
C TYR A 115 -11.18 -9.58 -8.38
N LEU A 116 -11.29 -8.30 -7.99
CA LEU A 116 -10.77 -7.19 -8.80
C LEU A 116 -9.25 -7.15 -8.82
N PHE A 117 -8.61 -7.51 -7.70
CA PHE A 117 -7.17 -7.64 -7.64
C PHE A 117 -6.66 -8.74 -8.59
N GLU A 118 -7.26 -9.92 -8.56
CA GLU A 118 -6.90 -11.05 -9.44
C GLU A 118 -7.13 -10.72 -10.93
N ARG A 119 -8.19 -9.97 -11.24
CA ARG A 119 -8.48 -9.52 -12.62
C ARG A 119 -7.42 -8.59 -13.21
N SER A 120 -6.53 -8.06 -12.42
CA SER A 120 -5.41 -7.26 -12.92
C SER A 120 -4.43 -8.07 -13.77
N ASP A 121 -4.43 -9.39 -13.63
CA ASP A 121 -3.45 -10.30 -14.26
C ASP A 121 -1.97 -9.96 -13.94
N LEU A 122 -1.72 -9.15 -12.91
CA LEU A 122 -0.37 -8.78 -12.49
C LEU A 122 0.38 -9.93 -11.84
N PHE A 123 -0.34 -10.84 -11.16
CA PHE A 123 0.27 -11.87 -10.32
C PHE A 123 -0.19 -13.27 -10.72
N LYS A 124 0.72 -14.25 -10.63
CA LYS A 124 0.50 -15.62 -11.10
C LYS A 124 -0.06 -16.56 -10.05
N HIS A 125 0.39 -16.40 -8.80
CA HIS A 125 0.02 -17.32 -7.75
C HIS A 125 -1.41 -17.09 -7.30
N SER A 126 -2.10 -18.19 -6.98
CA SER A 126 -3.36 -18.14 -6.24
C SER A 126 -3.11 -17.49 -4.87
N ILE A 127 -4.06 -16.71 -4.42
CA ILE A 127 -3.97 -16.01 -3.14
C ILE A 127 -4.55 -16.92 -2.07
N ASP A 128 -3.75 -17.21 -1.03
CA ASP A 128 -4.18 -18.01 0.12
C ASP A 128 -4.62 -17.13 1.30
N ARG A 129 -4.12 -15.89 1.36
CA ARG A 129 -4.55 -14.87 2.32
C ARG A 129 -4.63 -13.51 1.65
N TYR A 130 -5.76 -12.84 1.84
CA TYR A 130 -6.02 -11.51 1.32
C TYR A 130 -6.55 -10.61 2.42
N SER A 131 -5.94 -9.46 2.62
CA SER A 131 -6.32 -8.47 3.62
C SER A 131 -5.99 -7.07 3.13
N GLY A 132 -6.58 -6.08 3.74
CA GLY A 132 -6.35 -4.67 3.41
C GLY A 132 -7.28 -3.77 4.19
N ASN A 133 -7.21 -2.48 3.92
CA ASN A 133 -7.98 -1.42 4.56
C ASN A 133 -7.97 -0.15 3.70
N ASP A 134 -8.56 0.92 4.21
CA ASP A 134 -8.51 2.25 3.61
C ASP A 134 -9.08 2.33 2.19
N TYR A 135 -10.27 1.76 2.01
CA TYR A 135 -10.96 1.73 0.72
C TYR A 135 -11.56 3.09 0.36
N VAL A 136 -11.22 3.57 -0.83
CA VAL A 136 -11.80 4.76 -1.45
C VAL A 136 -12.44 4.39 -2.77
N LYS A 137 -13.63 4.93 -3.02
CA LYS A 137 -14.37 4.74 -4.28
C LYS A 137 -15.05 6.02 -4.70
N GLY A 138 -15.09 6.29 -6.01
CA GLY A 138 -15.79 7.41 -6.58
C GLY A 138 -15.42 7.67 -8.03
N SER A 139 -15.43 8.93 -8.44
CA SER A 139 -14.94 9.31 -9.76
C SER A 139 -14.16 10.62 -9.67
N ILE A 140 -13.06 10.72 -10.40
CA ILE A 140 -12.25 11.93 -10.55
C ILE A 140 -12.31 12.36 -12.00
N GLU A 141 -12.72 13.60 -12.24
CA GLU A 141 -12.88 14.17 -13.60
C GLU A 141 -13.71 13.25 -14.54
N GLY A 142 -14.72 12.57 -13.98
CA GLY A 142 -15.59 11.67 -14.72
C GLY A 142 -15.02 10.27 -14.93
N VAL A 143 -13.83 9.96 -14.43
CA VAL A 143 -13.24 8.61 -14.47
C VAL A 143 -13.58 7.87 -13.17
N PRO A 144 -14.37 6.80 -13.22
CA PRO A 144 -14.60 5.94 -12.06
C PRO A 144 -13.30 5.30 -11.59
N LEU A 145 -13.08 5.30 -10.28
CA LEU A 145 -11.92 4.68 -9.66
C LEU A 145 -12.23 4.11 -8.28
N GLU A 146 -11.44 3.14 -7.89
CA GLU A 146 -11.39 2.65 -6.53
C GLU A 146 -9.96 2.25 -6.16
N PHE A 147 -9.58 2.45 -4.90
CA PHE A 147 -8.28 2.03 -4.40
C PHE A 147 -8.34 1.67 -2.91
N SER A 148 -7.38 0.89 -2.46
CA SER A 148 -7.18 0.54 -1.05
C SER A 148 -5.76 0.08 -0.79
N ASP A 149 -5.35 0.01 0.47
CA ASP A 149 -4.21 -0.82 0.84
C ASP A 149 -4.58 -2.29 0.72
N VAL A 150 -3.66 -3.09 0.18
CA VAL A 150 -3.82 -4.53 -0.05
C VAL A 150 -2.57 -5.27 0.42
N HIS A 151 -2.78 -6.38 1.11
CA HIS A 151 -1.76 -7.38 1.42
C HIS A 151 -2.23 -8.75 0.97
N ALA A 152 -1.63 -9.26 -0.10
CA ALA A 152 -1.89 -10.56 -0.69
C ALA A 152 -0.71 -11.49 -0.44
N GLU A 153 -0.97 -12.70 0.04
CA GLU A 153 0.03 -13.71 0.37
C GLU A 153 -0.37 -15.07 -0.23
N TYR A 154 0.65 -15.87 -0.55
CA TYR A 154 0.49 -17.27 -0.92
C TYR A 154 1.38 -18.15 -0.06
N GLN A 155 1.04 -19.43 0.03
CA GLN A 155 1.83 -20.39 0.81
C GLN A 155 2.51 -21.42 -0.09
N THR A 156 3.69 -21.82 0.32
CA THR A 156 4.39 -22.99 -0.24
C THR A 156 4.68 -24.00 0.85
N ARG A 157 4.86 -25.25 0.47
CA ARG A 157 5.32 -26.31 1.40
C ARG A 157 6.70 -26.77 0.99
N ASP A 158 7.61 -26.77 1.94
CA ASP A 158 8.94 -27.31 1.72
C ASP A 158 8.93 -28.86 1.64
N SER A 159 10.06 -29.47 1.27
CA SER A 159 10.21 -30.92 1.19
C SER A 159 9.99 -31.66 2.53
N LYS A 160 9.99 -30.94 3.64
CA LYS A 160 9.72 -31.44 5.01
C LYS A 160 8.29 -31.21 5.47
N GLY A 161 7.42 -30.74 4.56
CA GLY A 161 6.00 -30.45 4.84
C GLY A 161 5.73 -29.15 5.62
N ARG A 162 6.74 -28.30 5.84
CA ARG A 162 6.57 -27.03 6.55
C ARG A 162 6.01 -25.97 5.63
N THR A 163 4.98 -25.28 6.07
CA THR A 163 4.37 -24.17 5.34
C THR A 163 5.24 -22.92 5.47
N GLN A 164 5.50 -22.27 4.33
CA GLN A 164 6.14 -20.95 4.25
C GLN A 164 5.18 -19.98 3.58
N TRP A 165 5.03 -18.80 4.18
CA TRP A 165 4.22 -17.72 3.64
C TRP A 165 5.09 -16.75 2.85
N HIS A 166 4.60 -16.35 1.68
CA HIS A 166 5.27 -15.41 0.79
C HIS A 166 4.33 -14.26 0.46
N THR A 167 4.82 -13.04 0.59
CA THR A 167 4.09 -11.86 0.15
C THR A 167 4.04 -11.84 -1.37
N LEU A 168 2.84 -11.84 -1.92
CA LEU A 168 2.58 -11.67 -3.35
C LEU A 168 2.57 -10.18 -3.72
N PHE A 169 1.87 -9.38 -2.93
CA PHE A 169 1.81 -7.93 -3.04
C PHE A 169 1.51 -7.31 -1.69
N ARG A 170 2.13 -6.17 -1.41
CA ARG A 170 1.78 -5.30 -0.30
C ARG A 170 1.91 -3.85 -0.73
N GLY A 171 0.87 -3.06 -0.49
CA GLY A 171 0.84 -1.63 -0.78
C GLY A 171 -0.50 -1.15 -1.30
N LEU A 172 -0.49 0.02 -1.91
CA LEU A 172 -1.65 0.62 -2.51
C LEU A 172 -1.99 -0.06 -3.84
N PHE A 173 -3.24 -0.47 -3.98
CA PHE A 173 -3.77 -0.99 -5.23
C PHE A 173 -4.94 -0.14 -5.70
N LEU A 174 -4.88 0.32 -6.96
CA LEU A 174 -5.87 1.18 -7.61
C LEU A 174 -6.41 0.52 -8.87
N VAL A 175 -7.70 0.64 -9.08
CA VAL A 175 -8.39 0.29 -10.32
C VAL A 175 -9.13 1.52 -10.81
N ALA A 176 -8.90 1.91 -12.07
CA ALA A 176 -9.64 3.00 -12.70
C ALA A 176 -10.18 2.56 -14.06
N GLU A 177 -11.32 3.11 -14.43
CA GLU A 177 -11.86 2.89 -15.76
C GLU A 177 -10.99 3.58 -16.81
N PHE A 178 -10.66 2.88 -17.87
CA PHE A 178 -9.96 3.44 -19.01
C PHE A 178 -10.94 3.60 -20.16
N ASN A 179 -10.94 4.74 -20.80
CA ASN A 179 -11.95 5.07 -21.83
C ASN A 179 -11.75 4.30 -23.17
N LYS A 180 -11.21 3.09 -23.09
CA LYS A 180 -11.03 2.18 -24.21
C LYS A 180 -11.21 0.73 -23.77
N HIS A 181 -11.76 -0.09 -24.62
CA HIS A 181 -11.84 -1.54 -24.41
C HIS A 181 -10.63 -2.23 -25.05
N PHE A 182 -9.79 -2.85 -24.22
CA PHE A 182 -8.63 -3.60 -24.70
C PHE A 182 -9.04 -5.01 -25.11
N LYS A 183 -8.57 -5.46 -26.27
CA LYS A 183 -8.78 -6.84 -26.75
C LYS A 183 -7.75 -7.80 -26.18
N ALA A 184 -6.57 -7.29 -25.92
CA ALA A 184 -5.45 -8.00 -25.32
C ALA A 184 -5.09 -7.40 -23.96
N LYS A 185 -4.27 -8.10 -23.19
CA LYS A 185 -3.70 -7.59 -21.96
C LYS A 185 -2.30 -7.02 -22.18
N THR A 186 -2.01 -5.91 -21.53
CA THR A 186 -0.68 -5.32 -21.47
C THR A 186 -0.28 -5.13 -20.01
N VAL A 187 0.87 -5.64 -19.63
CA VAL A 187 1.38 -5.60 -18.26
C VAL A 187 2.76 -4.97 -18.23
N ILE A 188 2.96 -4.05 -17.33
CA ILE A 188 4.18 -3.27 -17.14
C ILE A 188 4.69 -3.53 -15.74
N LEU A 189 5.91 -4.01 -15.64
CA LEU A 189 6.54 -4.41 -14.39
C LEU A 189 7.88 -3.68 -14.21
N PRO A 190 8.32 -3.41 -12.97
CA PRO A 190 9.63 -2.80 -12.75
C PRO A 190 10.76 -3.74 -13.16
N ASP A 191 11.72 -3.26 -13.98
CA ASP A 191 12.83 -4.08 -14.53
C ASP A 191 13.87 -4.46 -13.45
N GLN A 192 14.13 -3.59 -12.48
CA GLN A 192 15.15 -3.80 -11.45
C GLN A 192 14.56 -4.11 -10.08
N ALA A 193 13.48 -4.88 -10.05
CA ALA A 193 12.81 -5.26 -8.83
C ALA A 193 13.76 -5.89 -7.77
N GLU A 194 14.74 -6.68 -8.21
CA GLU A 194 15.65 -7.42 -7.35
C GLU A 194 16.77 -6.55 -6.74
N LYS A 195 17.25 -5.55 -7.45
CA LYS A 195 18.42 -4.75 -7.03
C LYS A 195 18.07 -3.51 -6.19
N SER A 196 16.91 -2.90 -6.44
CA SER A 196 16.58 -1.60 -5.87
C SER A 196 15.66 -1.65 -4.63
N PHE A 197 14.92 -2.75 -4.41
CA PHE A 197 13.84 -2.80 -3.44
C PHE A 197 13.93 -3.96 -2.43
N GLY A 198 15.08 -4.68 -2.38
CA GLY A 198 15.37 -5.67 -1.36
C GLY A 198 14.48 -6.93 -1.39
N SER A 199 14.33 -7.58 -0.22
CA SER A 199 13.68 -8.89 -0.07
C SER A 199 12.17 -8.92 -0.38
N LEU A 200 11.51 -7.76 -0.40
CA LEU A 200 10.08 -7.66 -0.72
C LEU A 200 9.74 -8.11 -2.14
N ILE A 201 10.69 -8.01 -3.06
CA ILE A 201 10.46 -8.23 -4.49
C ILE A 201 11.12 -9.52 -4.99
N GLY A 202 12.13 -10.04 -4.30
CA GLY A 202 12.83 -11.25 -4.74
C GLY A 202 11.93 -12.49 -4.86
N GLY A 203 10.95 -12.66 -3.94
CA GLY A 203 9.91 -13.70 -4.04
C GLY A 203 8.88 -13.43 -5.13
N TRP A 204 8.65 -12.17 -5.43
CA TRP A 204 7.66 -11.68 -6.35
C TRP A 204 8.02 -11.90 -7.83
N LEU A 205 9.29 -11.71 -8.22
CA LEU A 205 9.76 -12.01 -9.60
C LEU A 205 9.52 -13.47 -10.01
N GLN A 206 9.49 -14.40 -9.06
CA GLN A 206 9.17 -15.80 -9.33
C GLN A 206 7.68 -16.03 -9.55
N SER A 207 6.82 -15.05 -9.21
CA SER A 207 5.36 -15.14 -9.31
C SER A 207 4.78 -14.54 -10.60
N ILE A 208 5.61 -14.01 -11.50
CA ILE A 208 5.18 -13.38 -12.75
C ILE A 208 4.65 -14.43 -13.73
N ASN A 209 3.46 -14.16 -14.29
CA ASN A 209 2.74 -15.12 -15.13
C ASN A 209 3.08 -15.02 -16.64
N PHE A 210 4.26 -14.48 -17.00
CA PHE A 210 4.56 -14.25 -18.41
C PHE A 210 5.73 -15.12 -18.87
N SER A 211 5.57 -15.72 -20.05
CA SER A 211 6.66 -16.41 -20.72
C SER A 211 7.57 -15.38 -21.43
N ARG A 212 8.79 -15.78 -21.76
CA ARG A 212 9.67 -14.93 -22.58
C ARG A 212 9.05 -14.55 -23.94
N ASN A 213 8.10 -15.33 -24.44
CA ASN A 213 7.41 -15.10 -25.69
C ASN A 213 6.39 -13.95 -25.62
N ASP A 214 5.99 -13.54 -24.40
CA ASP A 214 5.05 -12.43 -24.18
C ASP A 214 5.79 -11.09 -23.98
N LEU A 215 7.13 -11.09 -24.00
CA LEU A 215 7.95 -9.89 -23.82
C LEU A 215 7.83 -8.98 -25.04
N ILE A 216 7.44 -7.72 -24.79
CA ILE A 216 7.31 -6.69 -25.81
C ILE A 216 8.40 -5.63 -25.63
N ARG A 217 9.26 -5.46 -26.65
CA ARG A 217 10.25 -4.39 -26.66
C ARG A 217 9.61 -3.07 -27.04
N MET A 218 9.96 -2.03 -26.29
CA MET A 218 9.51 -0.68 -26.52
C MET A 218 10.62 0.15 -27.17
N ASP A 219 10.22 1.22 -27.89
CA ASP A 219 11.17 2.05 -28.64
C ASP A 219 11.82 3.15 -27.78
N ASP A 220 11.48 3.23 -26.48
CA ASP A 220 12.04 4.21 -25.54
C ASP A 220 13.07 3.53 -24.61
N PRO A 221 14.39 3.80 -24.82
CA PRO A 221 15.44 3.17 -24.02
C PRO A 221 15.43 3.61 -22.54
N GLU A 222 14.90 4.79 -22.23
CA GLU A 222 14.79 5.25 -20.84
C GLU A 222 13.68 4.48 -20.12
N PHE A 223 12.56 4.26 -20.80
CA PHE A 223 11.47 3.45 -20.28
C PHE A 223 11.92 2.00 -20.04
N GLU A 224 12.63 1.38 -20.98
CA GLU A 224 13.14 0.01 -20.85
C GLU A 224 14.17 -0.18 -19.73
N LYS A 225 14.82 0.87 -19.25
CA LYS A 225 15.69 0.79 -18.06
C LYS A 225 14.93 0.65 -16.74
N HIS A 226 13.67 1.05 -16.73
CA HIS A 226 12.84 1.06 -15.52
C HIS A 226 11.73 0.03 -15.55
N PHE A 227 11.26 -0.34 -16.75
CA PHE A 227 10.12 -1.21 -16.94
C PHE A 227 10.33 -2.30 -17.98
N VAL A 228 9.69 -3.43 -17.72
CA VAL A 228 9.55 -4.52 -18.69
C VAL A 228 8.07 -4.65 -19.05
N VAL A 229 7.78 -4.79 -20.34
CA VAL A 229 6.41 -4.90 -20.85
C VAL A 229 6.14 -6.32 -21.33
N TYR A 230 5.01 -6.87 -20.90
CA TYR A 230 4.47 -8.14 -21.36
C TYR A 230 3.07 -7.96 -21.91
N GLY A 231 2.72 -8.75 -22.90
CA GLY A 231 1.37 -8.71 -23.46
C GLY A 231 1.16 -9.72 -24.57
N SER A 232 -0.11 -10.00 -24.87
CA SER A 232 -0.48 -10.95 -25.91
C SER A 232 -0.57 -10.33 -27.32
N ASP A 233 -0.63 -9.00 -27.40
CA ASP A 233 -0.64 -8.25 -28.67
C ASP A 233 0.36 -7.07 -28.64
N PRO A 234 1.50 -7.18 -29.34
CA PRO A 234 2.49 -6.12 -29.39
C PRO A 234 2.00 -4.83 -30.07
N ILE A 235 1.03 -4.92 -30.97
CA ILE A 235 0.48 -3.75 -31.68
C ILE A 235 -0.38 -2.95 -30.71
N GLU A 236 -1.30 -3.62 -30.01
CA GLU A 236 -2.13 -2.96 -28.99
C GLU A 236 -1.28 -2.38 -27.85
N ALA A 237 -0.28 -3.12 -27.37
CA ALA A 237 0.63 -2.63 -26.32
C ALA A 237 1.34 -1.33 -26.72
N ARG A 238 1.88 -1.24 -27.95
CA ARG A 238 2.52 0.01 -28.46
C ARG A 238 1.51 1.12 -28.70
N TYR A 239 0.28 0.77 -29.04
CA TYR A 239 -0.80 1.74 -29.16
C TYR A 239 -1.19 2.35 -27.81
N ILE A 240 -1.20 1.55 -26.73
CA ILE A 240 -1.43 2.02 -25.36
C ILE A 240 -0.22 2.81 -24.85
N LEU A 241 0.96 2.24 -24.98
CA LEU A 241 2.22 2.79 -24.49
C LEU A 241 2.85 3.74 -25.54
N THR A 242 2.13 4.80 -25.86
CA THR A 242 2.70 5.90 -26.63
C THR A 242 3.89 6.53 -25.90
N HIS A 243 4.77 7.24 -26.61
CA HIS A 243 5.89 7.96 -25.98
C HIS A 243 5.42 8.87 -24.83
N SER A 244 4.28 9.53 -24.99
CA SER A 244 3.66 10.35 -23.96
C SER A 244 3.23 9.54 -22.72
N MET A 245 2.63 8.35 -22.90
CA MET A 245 2.24 7.47 -21.80
C MET A 245 3.46 6.91 -21.06
N MET A 246 4.47 6.45 -21.80
CA MET A 246 5.72 5.96 -21.22
C MET A 246 6.40 7.04 -20.36
N LYS A 247 6.47 8.27 -20.87
CA LYS A 247 7.03 9.39 -20.11
C LYS A 247 6.25 9.67 -18.81
N ARG A 248 4.92 9.67 -18.86
CA ARG A 248 4.08 9.87 -17.65
C ARG A 248 4.29 8.77 -16.61
N LEU A 249 4.37 7.51 -17.03
CA LEU A 249 4.66 6.39 -16.14
C LEU A 249 6.04 6.53 -15.49
N LEU A 250 7.06 6.97 -16.23
CA LEU A 250 8.39 7.26 -15.70
C LEU A 250 8.37 8.39 -14.69
N ASP A 251 7.72 9.51 -15.02
CA ASP A 251 7.61 10.67 -14.13
C ASP A 251 6.85 10.32 -12.85
N PHE A 252 5.78 9.54 -12.98
CA PHE A 252 5.02 9.04 -11.84
C PHE A 252 5.87 8.12 -10.96
N GLN A 253 6.58 7.14 -11.53
CA GLN A 253 7.46 6.26 -10.79
C GLN A 253 8.54 7.02 -10.01
N ARG A 254 9.18 8.02 -10.65
CA ARG A 254 10.20 8.86 -9.99
C ARG A 254 9.63 9.62 -8.80
N ARG A 255 8.39 10.07 -8.90
CA ARG A 255 7.71 10.80 -7.84
C ARG A 255 7.34 9.92 -6.66
N VAL A 256 6.73 8.75 -6.90
CA VAL A 256 6.34 7.84 -5.82
C VAL A 256 7.53 7.13 -5.20
N SER A 257 8.64 6.95 -5.93
CA SER A 257 9.88 6.30 -5.46
C SER A 257 9.67 4.88 -4.90
N HIS A 258 8.62 4.20 -5.36
CA HIS A 258 8.24 2.84 -4.99
C HIS A 258 8.05 1.96 -6.22
N PRO A 259 8.12 0.63 -6.11
CA PRO A 259 7.83 -0.27 -7.23
C PRO A 259 6.43 -0.01 -7.80
N LEU A 260 6.36 0.19 -9.10
CA LEU A 260 5.13 0.45 -9.82
C LEU A 260 4.78 -0.72 -10.73
N PHE A 261 3.59 -1.26 -10.56
CA PHE A 261 2.99 -2.34 -11.33
C PHE A 261 1.78 -1.81 -12.05
N VAL A 262 1.70 -1.98 -13.36
CA VAL A 262 0.57 -1.47 -14.14
C VAL A 262 0.07 -2.55 -15.08
N SER A 263 -1.24 -2.69 -15.19
CA SER A 263 -1.84 -3.50 -16.25
C SER A 263 -3.03 -2.82 -16.89
N PHE A 264 -3.17 -3.05 -18.18
CA PHE A 264 -4.32 -2.64 -18.98
C PHE A 264 -5.05 -3.92 -19.38
N VAL A 265 -6.25 -4.11 -18.84
CA VAL A 265 -7.07 -5.32 -19.04
C VAL A 265 -8.52 -4.91 -19.22
N HIS A 266 -9.16 -5.36 -20.30
CA HIS A 266 -10.52 -5.00 -20.72
C HIS A 266 -10.67 -3.48 -20.89
N ASN A 267 -11.37 -2.82 -19.97
CA ASN A 267 -11.56 -1.35 -19.94
C ASN A 267 -11.01 -0.72 -18.67
N HIS A 268 -10.08 -1.40 -17.99
CA HIS A 268 -9.51 -0.90 -16.73
C HIS A 268 -7.99 -0.80 -16.81
N ILE A 269 -7.47 0.19 -16.12
CA ILE A 269 -6.10 0.25 -15.69
C ILE A 269 -6.03 -0.20 -14.23
N HIS A 270 -5.11 -1.10 -13.92
CA HIS A 270 -4.81 -1.50 -12.57
C HIS A 270 -3.41 -1.00 -12.24
N VAL A 271 -3.25 -0.39 -11.09
CA VAL A 271 -1.96 0.15 -10.64
C VAL A 271 -1.68 -0.32 -9.23
N GLY A 272 -0.55 -1.01 -9.06
CA GLY A 272 -0.02 -1.39 -7.75
C GLY A 272 1.21 -0.54 -7.43
N ILE A 273 1.22 0.08 -6.25
CA ILE A 273 2.38 0.79 -5.69
C ILE A 273 2.84 -0.01 -4.49
N GLY A 274 3.97 -0.71 -4.62
CA GLY A 274 4.50 -1.56 -3.55
C GLY A 274 5.04 -0.71 -2.39
N THR A 275 4.45 -0.85 -1.19
CA THR A 275 4.90 -0.17 0.03
C THR A 275 5.00 -1.16 1.18
N GLU A 276 5.88 -0.88 2.14
CA GLU A 276 5.97 -1.70 3.37
C GLU A 276 5.02 -1.20 4.47
N LYS A 277 4.60 0.06 4.37
CA LYS A 277 3.76 0.75 5.35
C LYS A 277 2.35 0.93 4.81
N ASP A 278 1.37 0.80 5.69
CA ASP A 278 0.01 1.21 5.40
C ASP A 278 -0.05 2.74 5.31
N LEU A 279 -0.73 3.28 4.28
CA LEU A 279 -0.62 4.70 3.90
C LEU A 279 -1.29 5.65 4.88
N PHE A 280 -2.41 5.23 5.49
CA PHE A 280 -3.24 6.11 6.32
C PHE A 280 -3.22 5.72 7.81
N GLU A 281 -2.17 5.03 8.26
CA GLU A 281 -1.98 4.73 9.66
C GLU A 281 -1.28 5.89 10.39
N PRO A 282 -1.82 6.37 11.53
CA PRO A 282 -1.18 7.43 12.29
C PRO A 282 0.07 6.94 12.99
N ALA A 283 1.14 7.71 12.89
CA ALA A 283 2.37 7.43 13.62
C ALA A 283 2.15 7.69 15.12
N VAL A 284 2.23 6.65 15.95
CA VAL A 284 2.09 6.77 17.41
C VAL A 284 3.29 7.51 18.04
N PHE A 285 4.50 7.26 17.52
CA PHE A 285 5.74 7.82 18.10
C PHE A 285 6.20 9.13 17.47
N THR A 286 5.54 9.59 16.40
CA THR A 286 5.79 10.88 15.75
C THR A 286 4.61 11.81 15.98
N SER A 287 4.84 13.10 16.15
CA SER A 287 3.79 14.09 16.35
C SER A 287 2.96 14.28 15.06
N LEU A 288 1.64 14.35 15.18
CA LEU A 288 0.77 14.72 14.07
C LEU A 288 0.96 16.18 13.61
N LEU A 289 1.57 17.01 14.45
CA LEU A 289 1.94 18.39 14.12
C LEU A 289 3.26 18.47 13.35
N ASP A 290 3.97 17.36 13.17
CA ASP A 290 5.18 17.31 12.38
C ASP A 290 4.87 17.53 10.89
N TYR A 291 5.51 18.52 10.29
CA TYR A 291 5.28 18.89 8.89
C TYR A 291 5.57 17.73 7.92
N LYS A 292 6.64 16.96 8.18
CA LYS A 292 7.01 15.83 7.31
C LYS A 292 5.93 14.75 7.33
N GLN A 293 5.40 14.45 8.52
CA GLN A 293 4.33 13.46 8.68
C GLN A 293 3.04 13.90 7.97
N ALA A 294 2.64 15.16 8.14
CA ALA A 294 1.48 15.74 7.45
C ALA A 294 1.64 15.66 5.92
N MET A 295 2.83 16.00 5.42
CA MET A 295 3.13 15.92 4.00
C MET A 295 3.15 14.50 3.44
N GLU A 296 3.52 13.48 4.23
CA GLU A 296 3.40 12.07 3.81
C GLU A 296 1.94 11.71 3.49
N TYR A 297 0.99 12.08 4.35
CA TYR A 297 -0.43 11.82 4.11
C TYR A 297 -0.98 12.57 2.89
N VAL A 298 -0.70 13.88 2.80
CA VAL A 298 -1.16 14.73 1.69
C VAL A 298 -0.59 14.25 0.36
N ASN A 299 0.71 13.97 0.30
CA ASN A 299 1.37 13.50 -0.93
C ASN A 299 0.88 12.12 -1.34
N SER A 300 0.68 11.20 -0.39
CA SER A 300 0.17 9.85 -0.68
C SER A 300 -1.22 9.91 -1.31
N LEU A 301 -2.12 10.70 -0.74
CA LEU A 301 -3.46 10.93 -1.29
C LEU A 301 -3.39 11.57 -2.67
N GLN A 302 -2.61 12.64 -2.82
CA GLN A 302 -2.54 13.36 -4.08
C GLN A 302 -1.88 12.53 -5.18
N ASN A 303 -0.84 11.76 -4.89
CA ASN A 303 -0.22 10.87 -5.85
C ASN A 303 -1.21 9.80 -6.31
N THR A 304 -1.99 9.23 -5.39
CA THR A 304 -2.94 8.17 -5.71
C THR A 304 -4.09 8.69 -6.57
N ILE A 305 -4.74 9.74 -6.12
CA ILE A 305 -5.93 10.31 -6.79
C ILE A 305 -5.51 11.06 -8.06
N GLY A 306 -4.38 11.76 -8.02
CA GLY A 306 -3.81 12.47 -9.15
C GLY A 306 -3.33 11.60 -10.32
N LEU A 307 -3.28 10.28 -10.12
CA LEU A 307 -2.93 9.34 -11.18
C LEU A 307 -3.85 9.46 -12.41
N VAL A 308 -5.14 9.76 -12.18
CA VAL A 308 -6.13 9.95 -13.27
C VAL A 308 -5.72 11.10 -14.18
N GLU A 309 -5.38 12.26 -13.60
CA GLU A 309 -4.88 13.44 -14.36
C GLU A 309 -3.53 13.15 -14.99
N GLU A 310 -2.61 12.54 -14.23
CA GLU A 310 -1.24 12.25 -14.68
C GLU A 310 -1.21 11.36 -15.91
N LEU A 311 -1.99 10.27 -15.89
CA LEU A 311 -2.07 9.36 -17.02
C LEU A 311 -3.09 9.82 -18.07
N LYS A 312 -3.78 10.95 -17.84
CA LYS A 312 -4.81 11.52 -18.73
C LYS A 312 -5.90 10.51 -19.09
N LEU A 313 -6.35 9.75 -18.11
CA LEU A 313 -7.38 8.72 -18.30
C LEU A 313 -8.72 9.31 -18.74
N ASN A 314 -8.97 10.58 -18.44
CA ASN A 314 -10.14 11.36 -18.80
C ASN A 314 -10.12 11.90 -20.25
N GLU A 315 -8.98 11.88 -20.95
CA GLU A 315 -8.92 12.39 -22.34
C GLU A 315 -9.63 11.44 -23.31
N LYS A 316 -10.53 12.02 -24.12
CA LYS A 316 -11.27 11.30 -25.18
C LYS A 316 -10.40 10.85 -26.37
N LEU A 317 -9.08 11.02 -26.30
CA LEU A 317 -8.12 10.52 -27.31
C LEU A 317 -8.24 9.01 -27.55
N TRP A 318 -8.90 8.31 -26.63
CA TRP A 318 -9.15 6.87 -26.65
C TRP A 318 -10.62 6.56 -26.92
N SER A 319 -11.29 7.35 -27.82
CA SER A 319 -12.71 7.19 -28.10
C SER A 319 -13.08 5.71 -28.33
N LYS A 320 -14.13 5.30 -27.65
CA LYS A 320 -14.83 4.03 -27.90
C LYS A 320 -15.36 4.11 -29.33
N GLU A 321 -14.73 3.45 -30.31
CA GLU A 321 -15.38 3.04 -31.53
C GLU A 321 -16.26 1.84 -31.29
#